data_3435ff8146efe62ddd86194c55c71f68
#
_entry.id   3435ff8146efe62ddd86194c55c71f68
#
_cell.length_a   1.000
_cell.length_b   1.000
_cell.length_c   1.000
_cell.angle_alpha   90.00
_cell.angle_beta   90.00
_cell.angle_gamma   90.00
#
_symmetry.space_group_name_H-M   'P 1'
#
loop_
_entity.id
_entity.type
_entity.pdbx_description
1 polymer ?
#
loop_
_entity_poly.entity_id
_entity_poly.type
_entity_poly.pdbx_seq_one_letter_code
_entity_poly.pdbx_strand_id
1 'polypeptide(L)'
;MALNKEIWVNDIQDLLLPDNSFVKKGTDYSAFADAKTIHIPVALQNVNVEVDRTVLPAQVTHVADTEQTIEMHHFTSDPIALFNPEDVELSYDKRRVIVQQIADAINESVAQHALKYLTSKVLLGKSVLAALRTAAYKFDKGNYPENDRYVLLDAEGYAKLLKELTEIQTNAFLASANAQTGVIGQLFGLNILKRSSIGNEIHAVAWHKRDYAFALGPVQVYAEENKAAYYGSVLSASVRFGTYYAPEADWDSSMEIPVTLED
;
A
#
# COMPACT_ATOMS: atom_id res chain seq x y z
N MET A 1 -13.34 31.49 -11.10
CA MET A 1 -12.52 30.43 -11.72
C MET A 1 -11.53 29.77 -10.75
N ALA A 2 -10.72 30.48 -9.97
CA ALA A 2 -9.78 29.86 -9.03
C ALA A 2 -10.47 29.01 -7.93
N LEU A 3 -11.57 29.50 -7.38
CA LEU A 3 -12.30 28.85 -6.29
C LEU A 3 -12.84 27.43 -6.64
N ASN A 4 -13.33 27.24 -7.86
CA ASN A 4 -13.84 25.95 -8.30
C ASN A 4 -12.70 24.92 -8.45
N LYS A 5 -11.54 25.35 -8.89
CA LYS A 5 -10.37 24.49 -9.04
C LYS A 5 -9.83 24.01 -7.68
N GLU A 6 -9.80 24.91 -6.69
CA GLU A 6 -9.38 24.57 -5.32
C GLU A 6 -10.32 23.56 -4.66
N ILE A 7 -11.64 23.71 -4.87
CA ILE A 7 -12.64 22.74 -4.36
C ILE A 7 -12.39 21.35 -4.98
N TRP A 8 -12.18 21.26 -6.29
CA TRP A 8 -11.92 19.97 -6.94
C TRP A 8 -10.61 19.32 -6.52
N VAL A 9 -9.57 20.11 -6.28
CA VAL A 9 -8.30 19.59 -5.73
C VAL A 9 -8.54 18.96 -4.37
N ASN A 10 -9.25 19.64 -3.49
CA ASN A 10 -9.56 19.13 -2.15
C ASN A 10 -10.45 17.87 -2.22
N ASP A 11 -11.50 17.89 -3.04
CA ASP A 11 -12.41 16.75 -3.20
C ASP A 11 -11.66 15.49 -3.71
N ILE A 12 -10.76 15.64 -4.68
CA ILE A 12 -9.95 14.51 -5.17
C ILE A 12 -8.93 14.08 -4.11
N GLN A 13 -8.27 15.02 -3.44
CA GLN A 13 -7.27 14.73 -2.42
C GLN A 13 -7.86 13.95 -1.25
N ASP A 14 -9.06 14.30 -0.81
CA ASP A 14 -9.78 13.61 0.27
C ASP A 14 -10.18 12.16 -0.10
N LEU A 15 -10.38 11.90 -1.40
CA LEU A 15 -10.73 10.59 -1.93
C LEU A 15 -9.50 9.72 -2.25
N LEU A 16 -8.31 10.32 -2.34
CA LEU A 16 -7.10 9.58 -2.65
C LEU A 16 -6.55 8.85 -1.42
N LEU A 17 -6.24 7.59 -1.63
CA LEU A 17 -5.64 6.69 -0.64
C LEU A 17 -6.31 6.82 0.74
N PRO A 18 -7.54 6.35 0.89
CA PRO A 18 -8.24 6.38 2.18
C PRO A 18 -7.45 5.57 3.22
N ASP A 19 -7.64 5.85 4.51
CA ASP A 19 -6.88 5.26 5.61
C ASP A 19 -7.00 3.74 5.72
N ASN A 20 -8.05 3.17 5.13
CA ASN A 20 -8.24 1.73 5.01
C ASN A 20 -7.46 1.10 3.84
N SER A 21 -6.78 1.88 3.00
CA SER A 21 -5.96 1.36 1.92
C SER A 21 -4.72 0.64 2.45
N PHE A 22 -4.39 -0.51 1.86
CA PHE A 22 -3.15 -1.24 2.19
C PHE A 22 -1.90 -0.42 1.82
N VAL A 23 -1.98 0.47 0.83
CA VAL A 23 -0.88 1.33 0.38
C VAL A 23 -0.37 2.22 1.52
N LYS A 24 -1.25 2.70 2.40
CA LYS A 24 -0.88 3.48 3.59
C LYS A 24 -0.29 2.66 4.75
N LYS A 25 -0.18 1.35 4.62
CA LYS A 25 0.38 0.48 5.69
C LYS A 25 1.91 0.36 5.59
N GLY A 26 2.57 1.44 5.28
CA GLY A 26 4.02 1.60 5.21
C GLY A 26 4.49 2.84 5.94
N THR A 27 5.79 3.13 5.84
CA THR A 27 6.38 4.38 6.32
C THR A 27 6.08 5.49 5.31
N ASP A 28 5.52 6.59 5.77
CA ASP A 28 5.10 7.71 4.93
C ASP A 28 6.23 8.73 4.74
N TYR A 29 6.64 8.95 3.51
CA TYR A 29 7.61 9.96 3.08
C TYR A 29 6.98 11.05 2.22
N SER A 30 5.67 11.21 2.25
CA SER A 30 4.94 12.20 1.43
C SER A 30 5.39 13.64 1.65
N ALA A 31 5.94 13.96 2.82
CA ALA A 31 6.53 15.28 3.09
C ALA A 31 7.69 15.64 2.15
N PHE A 32 8.32 14.66 1.50
CA PHE A 32 9.45 14.84 0.59
C PHE A 32 9.07 14.60 -0.87
N ALA A 33 7.80 14.50 -1.20
CA ALA A 33 7.30 14.12 -2.52
C ALA A 33 7.54 15.14 -3.64
N ASP A 34 8.04 16.32 -3.35
CA ASP A 34 8.38 17.37 -4.34
C ASP A 34 9.58 16.98 -5.21
N ALA A 35 10.49 16.15 -4.69
CA ALA A 35 11.63 15.65 -5.44
C ALA A 35 11.22 14.54 -6.44
N LYS A 36 11.99 14.38 -7.52
CA LYS A 36 11.82 13.26 -8.47
C LYS A 36 12.22 11.92 -7.84
N THR A 37 13.21 11.95 -6.97
CA THR A 37 13.74 10.80 -6.25
C THR A 37 13.93 11.20 -4.80
N ILE A 38 13.42 10.40 -3.88
CA ILE A 38 13.60 10.59 -2.45
C ILE A 38 14.71 9.65 -2.00
N HIS A 39 15.74 10.21 -1.40
CA HIS A 39 16.88 9.47 -0.88
C HIS A 39 16.68 9.24 0.62
N ILE A 40 16.62 7.98 1.03
CA ILE A 40 16.46 7.59 2.42
C ILE A 40 17.79 7.03 2.91
N PRO A 41 18.51 7.74 3.80
CA PRO A 41 19.73 7.18 4.38
C PRO A 41 19.35 6.05 5.35
N VAL A 42 19.88 4.89 5.14
CA VAL A 42 19.73 3.74 6.03
C VAL A 42 21.08 3.42 6.64
N ALA A 43 21.23 3.73 7.92
CA ALA A 43 22.39 3.34 8.70
C ALA A 43 22.16 1.92 9.23
N LEU A 44 22.65 0.92 8.50
CA LEU A 44 22.65 -0.47 8.98
C LEU A 44 23.87 -0.67 9.84
N GLN A 45 23.70 -0.73 11.16
CA GLN A 45 24.77 -1.05 12.07
C GLN A 45 24.34 -2.06 13.13
N ASN A 46 25.07 -3.17 13.18
CA ASN A 46 25.05 -4.05 14.34
C ASN A 46 25.95 -3.46 15.42
N VAL A 47 25.37 -2.87 16.43
CA VAL A 47 26.10 -2.39 17.60
C VAL A 47 26.44 -3.61 18.47
N ASN A 48 27.73 -3.91 18.60
CA ASN A 48 28.18 -4.96 19.51
C ASN A 48 28.17 -4.46 20.95
N VAL A 49 27.42 -5.13 21.83
CA VAL A 49 27.37 -4.85 23.26
C VAL A 49 28.14 -5.94 23.99
N GLU A 50 29.19 -5.55 24.72
CA GLU A 50 29.98 -6.43 25.56
C GLU A 50 29.71 -6.13 27.03
N VAL A 51 29.39 -7.15 27.78
CA VAL A 51 29.15 -7.06 29.25
C VAL A 51 30.50 -7.11 29.95
N ASP A 52 30.71 -6.21 30.94
CA ASP A 52 31.94 -6.13 31.76
C ASP A 52 33.23 -6.01 30.92
N ARG A 53 33.22 -5.11 29.94
CA ARG A 53 34.35 -4.89 29.02
C ARG A 53 35.64 -4.59 29.78
N THR A 54 36.63 -5.45 29.58
CA THR A 54 37.96 -5.33 30.22
C THR A 54 39.02 -4.71 29.33
N VAL A 55 38.77 -4.69 27.99
CA VAL A 55 39.73 -4.16 27.01
C VAL A 55 39.32 -2.75 26.58
N LEU A 56 40.17 -1.78 26.85
CA LEU A 56 40.01 -0.36 26.50
C LEU A 56 41.22 0.14 25.70
N PRO A 57 41.08 1.02 24.71
CA PRO A 57 39.80 1.58 24.21
C PRO A 57 38.96 0.59 23.44
N ALA A 58 37.62 0.74 23.47
CA ALA A 58 36.71 -0.03 22.66
C ALA A 58 36.98 0.22 21.15
N GLN A 59 36.80 -0.82 20.34
CA GLN A 59 36.94 -0.68 18.90
C GLN A 59 35.85 0.25 18.32
N VAL A 60 36.30 1.27 17.61
CA VAL A 60 35.37 2.21 16.93
C VAL A 60 35.03 1.65 15.56
N THR A 61 33.76 1.40 15.30
CA THR A 61 33.27 1.00 14.00
C THR A 61 32.72 2.22 13.26
N HIS A 62 33.14 2.42 12.01
CA HIS A 62 32.58 3.47 11.17
C HIS A 62 31.26 3.00 10.57
N VAL A 63 30.24 3.87 10.61
CA VAL A 63 28.95 3.62 9.97
C VAL A 63 29.11 3.76 8.47
N ALA A 64 28.73 2.74 7.73
CA ALA A 64 28.56 2.84 6.29
C ALA A 64 27.09 3.14 6.02
N ASP A 65 26.79 4.34 5.57
CA ASP A 65 25.45 4.71 5.17
C ASP A 65 25.12 4.06 3.82
N THR A 66 24.02 3.32 3.79
CA THR A 66 23.47 2.76 2.55
C THR A 66 22.27 3.64 2.16
N GLU A 67 22.21 4.00 0.88
CA GLU A 67 21.13 4.84 0.36
C GLU A 67 20.04 3.98 -0.26
N GLN A 68 18.81 4.21 0.18
CA GLN A 68 17.61 3.65 -0.44
C GLN A 68 16.86 4.77 -1.16
N THR A 69 16.33 4.47 -2.34
CA THR A 69 15.69 5.49 -3.17
C THR A 69 14.24 5.13 -3.49
N ILE A 70 13.33 6.12 -3.33
CA ILE A 70 11.97 6.05 -3.84
C ILE A 70 11.92 6.87 -5.12
N GLU A 71 11.61 6.24 -6.23
CA GLU A 71 11.35 6.92 -7.49
C GLU A 71 9.89 7.37 -7.57
N MET A 72 9.67 8.64 -7.86
CA MET A 72 8.35 9.23 -7.99
C MET A 72 7.85 9.14 -9.42
N HIS A 73 6.76 8.41 -9.63
CA HIS A 73 6.08 8.26 -10.92
C HIS A 73 4.86 9.18 -11.02
N HIS A 74 4.52 9.60 -12.24
CA HIS A 74 3.33 10.38 -12.53
C HIS A 74 2.17 9.47 -12.92
N PHE A 75 1.06 9.61 -12.21
CA PHE A 75 -0.21 8.96 -12.52
C PHE A 75 -1.17 10.03 -13.02
N THR A 76 -1.62 9.92 -14.25
CA THR A 76 -2.49 10.89 -14.92
C THR A 76 -3.77 10.20 -15.35
N SER A 77 -4.91 10.80 -15.08
CA SER A 77 -6.19 10.34 -15.63
C SER A 77 -6.38 10.86 -17.05
N ASP A 78 -7.10 10.11 -17.87
CA ASP A 78 -7.56 10.61 -19.15
C ASP A 78 -8.51 11.80 -18.94
N PRO A 79 -8.49 12.81 -19.86
CA PRO A 79 -9.39 13.93 -19.77
C PRO A 79 -10.85 13.51 -20.06
N ILE A 80 -11.78 13.88 -19.18
CA ILE A 80 -13.21 13.60 -19.32
C ILE A 80 -13.93 14.89 -19.68
N ALA A 81 -14.72 14.85 -20.75
CA ALA A 81 -15.52 15.98 -21.20
C ALA A 81 -16.93 15.90 -20.57
N LEU A 82 -17.39 17.02 -20.03
CA LEU A 82 -18.72 17.27 -19.49
C LEU A 82 -19.47 18.20 -20.42
N PHE A 83 -20.54 17.75 -21.05
CA PHE A 83 -21.36 18.59 -21.89
C PHE A 83 -22.25 19.51 -21.05
N ASN A 84 -22.22 20.81 -21.31
CA ASN A 84 -23.05 21.79 -20.61
C ASN A 84 -24.56 21.53 -20.67
N PRO A 85 -25.16 21.05 -21.79
CA PRO A 85 -26.58 20.72 -21.84
C PRO A 85 -27.00 19.63 -20.85
N GLU A 86 -26.11 18.64 -20.61
CA GLU A 86 -26.37 17.53 -19.66
C GLU A 86 -26.33 17.97 -18.20
N ASP A 87 -25.55 18.99 -17.87
CA ASP A 87 -25.45 19.56 -16.51
C ASP A 87 -26.79 20.24 -16.07
N VAL A 88 -27.55 20.75 -17.06
CA VAL A 88 -28.82 21.45 -16.79
C VAL A 88 -30.00 20.48 -16.69
N GLU A 89 -29.97 19.36 -17.39
CA GLU A 89 -31.06 18.40 -17.50
C GLU A 89 -31.06 17.34 -16.41
N LEU A 90 -29.92 17.08 -15.75
CA LEU A 90 -29.80 16.00 -14.77
C LEU A 90 -29.93 16.50 -13.34
N SER A 91 -30.82 15.87 -12.58
CA SER A 91 -31.13 16.18 -11.17
C SER A 91 -30.01 15.69 -10.19
N TYR A 92 -28.90 15.13 -10.66
CA TYR A 92 -27.80 14.66 -9.83
C TYR A 92 -26.49 15.37 -10.19
N ASP A 93 -25.60 15.48 -9.22
CA ASP A 93 -24.31 16.11 -9.37
C ASP A 93 -23.34 15.24 -10.18
N LYS A 94 -23.42 15.33 -11.50
CA LYS A 94 -22.58 14.59 -12.45
C LYS A 94 -21.08 14.88 -12.25
N ARG A 95 -20.76 16.10 -11.82
CA ARG A 95 -19.36 16.50 -11.54
C ARG A 95 -18.78 15.69 -10.40
N ARG A 96 -19.53 15.51 -9.33
CA ARG A 96 -19.09 14.72 -8.17
C ARG A 96 -18.84 13.26 -8.56
N VAL A 97 -19.69 12.69 -9.40
CA VAL A 97 -19.52 11.32 -9.90
C VAL A 97 -18.24 11.18 -10.71
N ILE A 98 -17.92 12.16 -11.57
CA ILE A 98 -16.70 12.14 -12.37
C ILE A 98 -15.46 12.30 -11.50
N VAL A 99 -15.47 13.21 -10.53
CA VAL A 99 -14.38 13.38 -9.55
C VAL A 99 -14.12 12.06 -8.81
N GLN A 100 -15.19 11.37 -8.36
CA GLN A 100 -15.08 10.07 -7.72
C GLN A 100 -14.46 9.02 -8.67
N GLN A 101 -14.91 8.95 -9.92
CA GLN A 101 -14.36 8.01 -10.90
C GLN A 101 -12.89 8.25 -11.20
N ILE A 102 -12.47 9.52 -11.30
CA ILE A 102 -11.07 9.89 -11.49
C ILE A 102 -10.23 9.44 -10.28
N ALA A 103 -10.70 9.73 -9.06
CA ALA A 103 -10.02 9.33 -7.84
C ALA A 103 -9.90 7.82 -7.72
N ASP A 104 -10.97 7.08 -8.02
CA ASP A 104 -10.98 5.61 -7.98
C ASP A 104 -10.01 5.00 -9.01
N ALA A 105 -9.96 5.55 -10.23
CA ALA A 105 -9.03 5.09 -11.27
C ALA A 105 -7.56 5.34 -10.88
N ILE A 106 -7.27 6.51 -10.30
CA ILE A 106 -5.91 6.83 -9.79
C ILE A 106 -5.56 5.89 -8.63
N ASN A 107 -6.46 5.71 -7.66
CA ASN A 107 -6.26 4.81 -6.52
C ASN A 107 -5.96 3.38 -6.98
N GLU A 108 -6.69 2.88 -7.97
CA GLU A 108 -6.46 1.54 -8.53
C GLU A 108 -5.08 1.43 -9.18
N SER A 109 -4.68 2.42 -9.99
CA SER A 109 -3.38 2.45 -10.67
C SER A 109 -2.22 2.54 -9.66
N VAL A 110 -2.35 3.39 -8.63
CA VAL A 110 -1.39 3.51 -7.54
C VAL A 110 -1.28 2.20 -6.76
N ALA A 111 -2.41 1.58 -6.44
CA ALA A 111 -2.43 0.31 -5.73
C ALA A 111 -1.78 -0.82 -6.53
N GLN A 112 -2.04 -0.90 -7.84
CA GLN A 112 -1.38 -1.88 -8.72
C GLN A 112 0.13 -1.65 -8.79
N HIS A 113 0.57 -0.37 -8.83
CA HIS A 113 1.99 -0.04 -8.81
C HIS A 113 2.65 -0.48 -7.49
N ALA A 114 2.03 -0.20 -6.34
CA ALA A 114 2.51 -0.63 -5.03
C ALA A 114 2.61 -2.17 -4.93
N LEU A 115 1.64 -2.89 -5.48
CA LEU A 115 1.65 -4.36 -5.50
C LEU A 115 2.84 -4.94 -6.26
N LYS A 116 3.32 -4.32 -7.34
CA LYS A 116 4.51 -4.81 -8.08
C LYS A 116 5.75 -4.92 -7.19
N TYR A 117 5.89 -4.04 -6.20
CA TYR A 117 6.99 -4.10 -5.24
C TYR A 117 6.72 -5.12 -4.13
N LEU A 118 5.48 -5.20 -3.64
CA LEU A 118 5.11 -6.12 -2.57
C LEU A 118 5.03 -7.59 -3.03
N THR A 119 4.63 -7.85 -4.27
CA THR A 119 4.49 -9.22 -4.82
C THR A 119 5.81 -9.96 -4.99
N SER A 120 6.96 -9.30 -4.82
CA SER A 120 8.25 -9.98 -4.74
C SER A 120 8.36 -10.91 -3.52
N LYS A 121 7.42 -10.86 -2.57
CA LYS A 121 7.39 -11.62 -1.31
C LYS A 121 6.06 -12.35 -1.12
N VAL A 122 5.74 -13.19 -2.08
CA VAL A 122 4.56 -14.06 -2.06
C VAL A 122 4.65 -15.06 -0.91
N LEU A 123 3.55 -15.21 -0.18
CA LEU A 123 3.40 -16.31 0.77
C LEU A 123 2.93 -17.55 0.01
N LEU A 124 3.78 -18.54 -0.03
CA LEU A 124 3.51 -19.84 -0.63
C LEU A 124 3.26 -20.85 0.48
N GLY A 125 2.19 -21.62 0.39
CA GLY A 125 1.86 -22.67 1.36
C GLY A 125 0.74 -23.59 0.83
N LYS A 126 0.65 -24.84 1.30
CA LYS A 126 -0.41 -25.78 0.92
C LYS A 126 -1.81 -25.30 1.36
N SER A 127 -1.86 -24.40 2.33
CA SER A 127 -3.07 -23.75 2.81
C SER A 127 -2.76 -22.29 3.17
N VAL A 128 -3.78 -21.43 3.14
CA VAL A 128 -3.62 -20.02 3.53
C VAL A 128 -3.23 -19.91 5.00
N LEU A 129 -3.83 -20.75 5.86
CA LEU A 129 -3.50 -20.77 7.28
C LEU A 129 -2.04 -21.19 7.55
N ALA A 130 -1.51 -22.17 6.80
CA ALA A 130 -0.11 -22.57 6.89
C ALA A 130 0.82 -21.44 6.40
N ALA A 131 0.47 -20.75 5.32
CA ALA A 131 1.21 -19.61 4.81
C ALA A 131 1.28 -18.46 5.85
N LEU A 132 0.17 -18.15 6.53
CA LEU A 132 0.14 -17.15 7.60
C LEU A 132 1.03 -17.53 8.79
N ARG A 133 1.01 -18.81 9.21
CA ARG A 133 1.92 -19.30 10.28
C ARG A 133 3.39 -19.18 9.87
N THR A 134 3.70 -19.50 8.62
CA THR A 134 5.07 -19.35 8.10
C THR A 134 5.50 -17.89 8.07
N ALA A 135 4.60 -16.97 7.69
CA ALA A 135 4.88 -15.55 7.73
C ALA A 135 5.17 -15.05 9.16
N ALA A 136 4.33 -15.44 10.13
CA ALA A 136 4.53 -15.10 11.53
C ALA A 136 5.90 -15.62 12.04
N TYR A 137 6.20 -16.88 11.75
CA TYR A 137 7.49 -17.48 12.11
C TYR A 137 8.69 -16.74 11.50
N LYS A 138 8.59 -16.31 10.22
CA LYS A 138 9.67 -15.54 9.57
C LYS A 138 9.87 -14.18 10.23
N PHE A 139 8.80 -13.47 10.57
CA PHE A 139 8.90 -12.21 11.30
C PHE A 139 9.52 -12.39 12.68
N ASP A 140 9.14 -13.45 13.42
CA ASP A 140 9.70 -13.74 14.74
C ASP A 140 11.19 -14.12 14.65
N LYS A 141 11.56 -14.96 13.68
CA LYS A 141 12.97 -15.34 13.44
C LYS A 141 13.83 -14.13 13.05
N GLY A 142 13.27 -13.16 12.31
CA GLY A 142 13.95 -11.92 11.92
C GLY A 142 13.93 -10.84 13.01
N ASN A 143 13.44 -11.14 14.23
CA ASN A 143 13.28 -10.17 15.34
C ASN A 143 12.51 -8.90 14.93
N TYR A 144 11.52 -9.04 14.05
CA TYR A 144 10.63 -7.93 13.72
C TYR A 144 9.71 -7.62 14.90
N PRO A 145 9.38 -6.34 15.14
CA PRO A 145 8.37 -5.97 16.14
C PRO A 145 7.04 -6.69 15.89
N GLU A 146 6.32 -7.04 16.94
CA GLU A 146 5.01 -7.70 16.81
C GLU A 146 3.94 -6.78 16.21
N ASN A 147 4.12 -5.48 16.41
CA ASN A 147 3.21 -4.47 15.85
C ASN A 147 3.49 -4.23 14.36
N ASP A 148 2.49 -3.72 13.64
CA ASP A 148 2.62 -3.27 12.25
C ASP A 148 3.04 -4.35 11.24
N ARG A 149 2.71 -5.60 11.51
CA ARG A 149 2.82 -6.73 10.58
C ARG A 149 1.52 -6.83 9.80
N TYR A 150 1.59 -6.79 8.49
CA TYR A 150 0.43 -6.80 7.60
C TYR A 150 0.47 -7.96 6.63
N VAL A 151 -0.71 -8.47 6.31
CA VAL A 151 -0.92 -9.45 5.24
C VAL A 151 -2.09 -9.01 4.39
N LEU A 152 -1.90 -8.98 3.09
CA LEU A 152 -2.95 -8.74 2.12
C LEU A 152 -3.38 -10.07 1.53
N LEU A 153 -4.67 -10.37 1.60
CA LEU A 153 -5.30 -11.53 0.96
C LEU A 153 -6.15 -11.06 -0.23
N ASP A 154 -6.16 -11.86 -1.28
CA ASP A 154 -7.15 -11.73 -2.33
C ASP A 154 -8.51 -12.29 -1.91
N ALA A 155 -9.53 -12.14 -2.75
CA ALA A 155 -10.87 -12.61 -2.43
C ALA A 155 -10.94 -14.13 -2.30
N GLU A 156 -10.16 -14.87 -3.10
CA GLU A 156 -10.11 -16.33 -3.08
C GLU A 156 -9.34 -16.83 -1.85
N GLY A 157 -8.17 -16.26 -1.56
CA GLY A 157 -7.39 -16.58 -0.36
C GLY A 157 -8.17 -16.31 0.93
N TYR A 158 -8.95 -15.23 0.97
CA TYR A 158 -9.84 -14.97 2.10
C TYR A 158 -10.95 -16.03 2.26
N ALA A 159 -11.58 -16.42 1.16
CA ALA A 159 -12.59 -17.47 1.20
C ALA A 159 -12.01 -18.83 1.65
N LYS A 160 -10.80 -19.16 1.20
CA LYS A 160 -10.07 -20.36 1.65
C LYS A 160 -9.72 -20.28 3.13
N LEU A 161 -9.23 -19.12 3.59
CA LEU A 161 -8.92 -18.91 5.02
C LEU A 161 -10.15 -19.20 5.90
N LEU A 162 -11.30 -18.64 5.55
CA LEU A 162 -12.53 -18.87 6.32
C LEU A 162 -12.97 -20.33 6.35
N LYS A 163 -12.70 -21.11 5.30
CA LYS A 163 -12.99 -22.57 5.29
C LYS A 163 -12.02 -23.38 6.15
N GLU A 164 -10.77 -22.90 6.30
CA GLU A 164 -9.73 -23.56 7.10
C GLU A 164 -9.86 -23.27 8.60
N LEU A 165 -10.50 -22.14 8.97
CA LEU A 165 -10.74 -21.75 10.36
C LEU A 165 -11.92 -22.54 10.95
N THR A 166 -11.78 -22.96 12.20
CA THR A 166 -12.90 -23.48 12.98
C THR A 166 -13.87 -22.33 13.34
N GLU A 167 -15.11 -22.65 13.69
CA GLU A 167 -16.13 -21.66 14.05
C GLU A 167 -15.68 -20.72 15.18
N ILE A 168 -15.03 -21.25 16.21
CA ILE A 168 -14.49 -20.46 17.35
C ILE A 168 -13.38 -19.51 16.87
N GLN A 169 -12.47 -19.99 16.02
CA GLN A 169 -11.39 -19.19 15.46
C GLN A 169 -11.91 -18.09 14.52
N THR A 170 -12.94 -18.40 13.73
CA THR A 170 -13.59 -17.43 12.84
C THR A 170 -14.22 -16.30 13.64
N ASN A 171 -14.94 -16.60 14.72
CA ASN A 171 -15.53 -15.60 15.58
C ASN A 171 -14.48 -14.71 16.25
N ALA A 172 -13.39 -15.29 16.75
CA ALA A 172 -12.27 -14.53 17.32
C ALA A 172 -11.58 -13.65 16.29
N PHE A 173 -11.39 -14.15 15.06
CA PHE A 173 -10.81 -13.41 13.95
C PHE A 173 -11.67 -12.21 13.57
N LEU A 174 -12.97 -12.40 13.37
CA LEU A 174 -13.89 -11.33 13.00
C LEU A 174 -14.09 -10.29 14.13
N ALA A 175 -13.98 -10.71 15.39
CA ALA A 175 -14.05 -9.81 16.54
C ALA A 175 -12.87 -8.80 16.59
N SER A 176 -11.74 -9.12 15.96
CA SER A 176 -10.58 -8.23 15.86
C SER A 176 -10.62 -7.28 14.66
N ALA A 177 -11.70 -7.28 13.86
CA ALA A 177 -11.84 -6.43 12.70
C ALA A 177 -11.95 -4.95 13.05
N ASN A 178 -11.30 -4.10 12.25
CA ASN A 178 -11.36 -2.65 12.37
C ASN A 178 -11.58 -2.02 10.98
N ALA A 179 -12.80 -1.54 10.75
CA ALA A 179 -13.19 -0.97 9.47
C ALA A 179 -12.43 0.33 9.14
N GLN A 180 -12.05 1.13 10.15
CA GLN A 180 -11.32 2.39 9.92
C GLN A 180 -9.92 2.15 9.36
N THR A 181 -9.25 1.10 9.85
CA THR A 181 -7.91 0.75 9.38
C THR A 181 -7.91 -0.21 8.19
N GLY A 182 -9.08 -0.72 7.79
CA GLY A 182 -9.21 -1.73 6.73
C GLY A 182 -8.78 -3.14 7.14
N VAL A 183 -8.47 -3.35 8.43
CA VAL A 183 -8.12 -4.67 8.97
C VAL A 183 -9.39 -5.48 9.14
N ILE A 184 -9.48 -6.61 8.42
CA ILE A 184 -10.62 -7.53 8.48
C ILE A 184 -10.53 -8.53 9.63
N GLY A 185 -9.37 -8.64 10.26
CA GLY A 185 -9.11 -9.48 11.41
C GLY A 185 -7.63 -9.63 11.71
N GLN A 186 -7.33 -10.27 12.84
CA GLN A 186 -5.95 -10.56 13.26
C GLN A 186 -5.76 -12.06 13.51
N LEU A 187 -4.67 -12.61 12.99
CA LEU A 187 -4.25 -13.99 13.22
C LEU A 187 -2.72 -14.05 13.38
N PHE A 188 -2.25 -14.77 14.38
CA PHE A 188 -0.82 -14.97 14.66
C PHE A 188 -0.02 -13.65 14.78
N GLY A 189 -0.63 -12.59 15.33
CA GLY A 189 -0.01 -11.27 15.41
C GLY A 189 0.06 -10.51 14.06
N LEU A 190 -0.61 -11.02 13.02
CA LEU A 190 -0.66 -10.40 11.70
C LEU A 190 -2.00 -9.68 11.50
N ASN A 191 -1.94 -8.43 11.01
CA ASN A 191 -3.12 -7.67 10.60
C ASN A 191 -3.49 -8.06 9.16
N ILE A 192 -4.68 -8.61 8.98
CA ILE A 192 -5.12 -9.11 7.68
C ILE A 192 -5.97 -8.06 6.98
N LEU A 193 -5.60 -7.75 5.76
CA LEU A 193 -6.27 -6.86 4.82
C LEU A 193 -6.82 -7.68 3.66
N LYS A 194 -7.84 -7.17 2.97
CA LYS A 194 -8.47 -7.82 1.82
C LYS A 194 -8.49 -6.91 0.61
N ARG A 195 -8.24 -7.49 -0.55
CA ARG A 195 -8.43 -6.87 -1.86
C ARG A 195 -9.13 -7.84 -2.80
N SER A 196 -9.72 -7.33 -3.88
CA SER A 196 -10.38 -8.16 -4.90
C SER A 196 -9.40 -9.11 -5.60
N SER A 197 -8.21 -8.59 -5.98
CA SER A 197 -7.14 -9.34 -6.64
C SER A 197 -5.78 -8.74 -6.31
N ILE A 198 -4.77 -9.58 -6.14
CA ILE A 198 -3.38 -9.15 -5.91
C ILE A 198 -2.54 -9.34 -7.18
N GLY A 199 -2.87 -10.33 -7.99
CA GLY A 199 -2.16 -10.69 -9.21
C GLY A 199 -2.48 -12.13 -9.59
N ASN A 200 -1.93 -12.59 -10.72
CA ASN A 200 -2.15 -13.96 -11.17
C ASN A 200 -1.51 -14.95 -10.18
N GLU A 201 -2.30 -15.89 -9.69
CA GLU A 201 -1.88 -16.99 -8.81
C GLU A 201 -1.29 -16.58 -7.44
N ILE A 202 -1.42 -15.31 -7.06
CA ILE A 202 -0.96 -14.81 -5.77
C ILE A 202 -2.16 -14.60 -4.85
N HIS A 203 -2.25 -15.36 -3.77
CA HIS A 203 -3.36 -15.30 -2.83
C HIS A 203 -3.04 -14.56 -1.53
N ALA A 204 -1.76 -14.38 -1.22
CA ALA A 204 -1.33 -13.70 -0.01
C ALA A 204 0.04 -13.04 -0.17
N VAL A 205 0.18 -11.82 0.36
CA VAL A 205 1.43 -11.08 0.45
C VAL A 205 1.58 -10.54 1.86
N ALA A 206 2.76 -10.71 2.46
CA ALA A 206 3.04 -10.22 3.80
C ALA A 206 4.18 -9.20 3.80
N TRP A 207 4.07 -8.18 4.64
CA TRP A 207 5.11 -7.18 4.85
C TRP A 207 5.06 -6.60 6.27
N HIS A 208 6.16 -6.00 6.67
CA HIS A 208 6.21 -5.17 7.87
C HIS A 208 6.27 -3.70 7.46
N LYS A 209 5.63 -2.82 8.25
CA LYS A 209 5.56 -1.37 7.97
C LYS A 209 6.93 -0.73 7.76
N ARG A 210 7.97 -1.21 8.48
CA ARG A 210 9.33 -0.69 8.39
C ARG A 210 9.97 -0.92 7.02
N ASP A 211 9.66 -2.04 6.38
CA ASP A 211 10.29 -2.46 5.13
C ASP A 211 9.60 -1.89 3.90
N TYR A 212 8.38 -1.39 4.08
CA TYR A 212 7.59 -0.78 3.02
C TYR A 212 7.47 0.72 3.24
N ALA A 213 7.86 1.49 2.26
CA ALA A 213 7.77 2.94 2.26
C ALA A 213 6.98 3.44 1.05
N PHE A 214 6.25 4.51 1.25
CA PHE A 214 5.52 5.17 0.18
C PHE A 214 5.64 6.68 0.30
N ALA A 215 5.44 7.38 -0.82
CA ALA A 215 5.33 8.83 -0.88
C ALA A 215 4.23 9.22 -1.86
N LEU A 216 3.33 10.09 -1.43
CA LEU A 216 2.24 10.64 -2.22
C LEU A 216 2.47 12.15 -2.36
N GLY A 217 2.58 12.60 -3.61
CA GLY A 217 2.71 14.02 -3.92
C GLY A 217 1.35 14.72 -3.99
N PRO A 218 1.37 16.06 -4.11
CA PRO A 218 0.15 16.83 -4.23
C PRO A 218 -0.61 16.49 -5.51
N VAL A 219 -1.93 16.52 -5.41
CA VAL A 219 -2.84 16.36 -6.55
C VAL A 219 -2.83 17.61 -7.40
N GLN A 220 -2.74 17.44 -8.69
CA GLN A 220 -2.90 18.52 -9.68
C GLN A 220 -4.16 18.25 -10.51
N VAL A 221 -5.08 19.19 -10.50
CA VAL A 221 -6.31 19.12 -11.30
C VAL A 221 -6.21 20.09 -12.47
N TYR A 222 -6.48 19.55 -13.65
CA TYR A 222 -6.55 20.30 -14.90
C TYR A 222 -8.02 20.42 -15.29
N ALA A 223 -8.55 21.63 -15.24
CA ALA A 223 -9.92 21.91 -15.59
C ALA A 223 -9.97 23.07 -16.59
N GLU A 224 -10.64 22.85 -17.71
CA GLU A 224 -10.93 23.89 -18.69
C GLU A 224 -12.44 23.98 -18.90
N GLU A 225 -13.00 25.13 -18.58
CA GLU A 225 -14.44 25.40 -18.69
C GLU A 225 -14.78 25.96 -20.09
N ASN A 226 -16.00 25.66 -20.56
CA ASN A 226 -16.58 26.22 -21.78
C ASN A 226 -15.70 26.07 -23.04
N LYS A 227 -15.08 24.90 -23.21
CA LYS A 227 -14.33 24.60 -24.44
C LYS A 227 -15.30 24.42 -25.62
N ALA A 228 -15.17 25.29 -26.63
CA ALA A 228 -16.00 25.25 -27.83
C ALA A 228 -15.90 23.91 -28.60
N ALA A 229 -14.73 23.25 -28.58
CA ALA A 229 -14.54 21.97 -29.25
C ALA A 229 -15.35 20.83 -28.62
N TYR A 230 -15.73 20.93 -27.35
CA TYR A 230 -16.44 19.89 -26.59
C TYR A 230 -17.82 20.34 -26.09
N TYR A 231 -18.23 21.59 -26.41
CA TYR A 231 -19.47 22.19 -25.92
C TYR A 231 -19.68 22.04 -24.40
N GLY A 232 -18.59 22.09 -23.64
CA GLY A 232 -18.62 21.82 -22.22
C GLY A 232 -17.27 22.03 -21.53
N SER A 233 -17.15 21.46 -20.35
CA SER A 233 -15.92 21.51 -19.53
C SER A 233 -15.13 20.22 -19.68
N VAL A 234 -13.80 20.30 -19.58
CA VAL A 234 -12.90 19.13 -19.60
C VAL A 234 -12.16 19.08 -18.27
N LEU A 235 -12.15 17.91 -17.65
CA LEU A 235 -11.52 17.66 -16.35
C LEU A 235 -10.54 16.49 -16.47
N SER A 236 -9.34 16.65 -15.90
CA SER A 236 -8.39 15.56 -15.65
C SER A 236 -7.61 15.83 -14.37
N ALA A 237 -7.01 14.80 -13.81
CA ALA A 237 -6.16 14.95 -12.63
C ALA A 237 -4.85 14.17 -12.78
N SER A 238 -3.84 14.62 -12.05
CA SER A 238 -2.59 13.89 -11.92
C SER A 238 -2.11 13.89 -10.47
N VAL A 239 -1.41 12.82 -10.10
CA VAL A 239 -0.75 12.69 -8.82
C VAL A 239 0.62 12.07 -9.01
N ARG A 240 1.56 12.41 -8.14
CA ARG A 240 2.86 11.75 -8.09
C ARG A 240 2.84 10.73 -6.96
N PHE A 241 3.28 9.52 -7.24
CA PHE A 241 3.38 8.47 -6.25
C PHE A 241 4.66 7.68 -6.46
N GLY A 242 5.29 7.33 -5.37
CA GLY A 242 6.46 6.45 -5.35
C GLY A 242 6.36 5.45 -4.22
N THR A 243 6.97 4.31 -4.38
CA THR A 243 7.02 3.27 -3.37
C THR A 243 8.36 2.55 -3.40
N TYR A 244 8.74 2.04 -2.25
CA TYR A 244 9.94 1.27 -2.05
C TYR A 244 9.66 0.11 -1.10
N TYR A 245 10.25 -1.03 -1.38
CA TYR A 245 10.21 -2.19 -0.51
C TYR A 245 11.60 -2.82 -0.42
N ALA A 246 12.17 -2.83 0.77
CA ALA A 246 13.42 -3.51 1.06
C ALA A 246 13.27 -4.30 2.36
N PRO A 247 13.08 -5.60 2.27
CA PRO A 247 13.16 -6.46 3.43
C PRO A 247 14.61 -6.49 3.95
N GLU A 248 14.79 -6.60 5.25
CA GLU A 248 16.10 -6.90 5.82
C GLU A 248 16.69 -8.15 5.16
N ALA A 249 18.03 -8.19 5.00
CA ALA A 249 18.77 -9.11 4.13
C ALA A 249 18.58 -10.62 4.43
N ASP A 250 17.96 -10.98 5.55
CA ASP A 250 17.80 -12.38 6.00
C ASP A 250 16.45 -13.03 5.64
N TRP A 251 15.64 -12.43 4.77
CA TRP A 251 14.53 -13.16 4.15
C TRP A 251 15.06 -14.11 3.09
N ASP A 252 15.63 -15.20 3.56
CA ASP A 252 16.11 -16.27 2.70
C ASP A 252 14.99 -16.75 1.78
N SER A 253 15.20 -16.54 0.48
CA SER A 253 14.32 -17.01 -0.59
C SER A 253 14.23 -18.55 -0.66
N SER A 254 14.97 -19.26 0.17
CA SER A 254 15.04 -20.72 0.18
C SER A 254 13.86 -21.44 0.85
N MET A 255 12.90 -20.72 1.43
CA MET A 255 11.64 -21.31 1.93
C MET A 255 10.46 -21.07 0.97
N GLU A 256 10.68 -21.25 -0.30
CA GLU A 256 9.60 -21.40 -1.27
C GLU A 256 8.90 -22.75 -1.06
N ILE A 257 7.75 -22.72 -0.41
CA ILE A 257 6.83 -23.87 -0.45
C ILE A 257 5.78 -23.53 -1.51
N PRO A 258 5.88 -24.09 -2.71
CA PRO A 258 4.89 -23.83 -3.75
C PRO A 258 3.51 -24.29 -3.29
N VAL A 259 2.52 -23.41 -3.41
CA VAL A 259 1.10 -23.80 -3.30
C VAL A 259 0.73 -24.45 -4.60
N THR A 260 0.80 -25.76 -4.67
CA THR A 260 0.05 -26.52 -5.65
C THR A 260 -1.36 -26.66 -5.10
N LEU A 261 -2.29 -25.93 -5.71
CA LEU A 261 -3.72 -26.11 -5.48
C LEU A 261 -4.09 -27.44 -6.17
N GLU A 262 -4.05 -28.54 -5.44
CA GLU A 262 -4.82 -29.73 -5.82
C GLU A 262 -6.24 -29.55 -5.29
N ASP A 263 -7.22 -29.72 -6.20
CA ASP A 263 -8.67 -29.60 -6.01
C ASP A 263 -9.22 -30.41 -4.82
#